data_78e0f5b1fd127f9e6758d63a7b92ddaf
#
_entry.id   78e0f5b1fd127f9e6758d63a7b92ddaf
#
_cell.length_a   1.000
_cell.length_b   1.000
_cell.length_c   1.000
_cell.angle_alpha   90.00
_cell.angle_beta   90.00
_cell.angle_gamma   90.00
#
_symmetry.space_group_name_H-M   'P 1'
#
loop_
_entity.id
_entity.type
_entity.pdbx_description
1 polymer ?
#
loop_
_entity_poly.entity_id
_entity_poly.type
_entity_poly.pdbx_seq_one_letter_code
_entity_poly.pdbx_strand_id
1 'polypeptide(L)'
;MSKLGVNIDHVATLRNARGENHPNILKFADIAINSGADSITVHLREDRRHIKDLDLKKLCKKKIKINLEMACNNKMLKIALRNMPNYVCIVPEKRKEITTEGGLNLKKNYYLLS
;
A
#
# COMPACT_ATOMS: atom_id res chain seq x y z
N MET A 1 -10.22 -19.59 9.72
CA MET A 1 -11.06 -18.38 9.71
C MET A 1 -10.48 -17.33 8.77
N SER A 2 -11.32 -16.79 7.92
CA SER A 2 -10.89 -15.76 6.96
C SER A 2 -10.55 -14.45 7.68
N LYS A 3 -9.55 -13.74 7.14
CA LYS A 3 -9.16 -12.42 7.64
C LYS A 3 -9.53 -11.34 6.63
N LEU A 4 -9.87 -10.18 7.12
CA LEU A 4 -10.29 -9.05 6.31
C LEU A 4 -9.21 -7.98 6.27
N GLY A 5 -8.70 -7.70 5.06
CA GLY A 5 -7.85 -6.55 4.82
C GLY A 5 -8.68 -5.46 4.16
N VAL A 6 -8.58 -4.23 4.65
CA VAL A 6 -9.33 -3.11 4.11
C VAL A 6 -8.37 -2.13 3.43
N ASN A 7 -8.61 -1.87 2.14
CA ASN A 7 -7.83 -0.89 1.37
C ASN A 7 -8.39 0.51 1.59
N ILE A 8 -7.52 1.44 1.97
CA ILE A 8 -7.89 2.83 2.23
C ILE A 8 -7.23 3.83 1.27
N ASP A 9 -6.73 3.36 0.12
CA ASP A 9 -6.10 4.24 -0.88
C ASP A 9 -6.98 5.41 -1.27
N HIS A 10 -8.26 5.17 -1.47
CA HIS A 10 -9.16 6.22 -1.98
C HIS A 10 -9.55 7.25 -0.92
N VAL A 11 -9.33 6.97 0.35
CA VAL A 11 -9.41 7.99 1.40
C VAL A 11 -8.34 9.06 1.12
N ALA A 12 -7.13 8.61 0.77
CA ALA A 12 -6.04 9.53 0.38
C ALA A 12 -6.35 10.23 -0.94
N THR A 13 -6.98 9.54 -1.89
CA THR A 13 -7.40 10.16 -3.15
C THR A 13 -8.33 11.34 -2.88
N LEU A 14 -9.32 11.15 -2.03
CA LEU A 14 -10.28 12.22 -1.69
C LEU A 14 -9.60 13.36 -0.95
N ARG A 15 -8.73 13.05 0.02
CA ARG A 15 -7.96 14.06 0.74
C ARG A 15 -7.14 14.92 -0.23
N ASN A 16 -6.43 14.28 -1.16
CA ASN A 16 -5.58 14.97 -2.12
C ASN A 16 -6.40 15.86 -3.05
N ALA A 17 -7.56 15.38 -3.49
CA ALA A 17 -8.47 16.15 -4.36
C ALA A 17 -8.98 17.40 -3.67
N ARG A 18 -9.20 17.35 -2.36
CA ARG A 18 -9.67 18.49 -1.57
C ARG A 18 -8.56 19.50 -1.26
N GLY A 19 -7.30 19.06 -1.35
CA GLY A 19 -6.14 19.92 -1.02
C GLY A 19 -6.03 20.23 0.45
N GLU A 20 -6.65 19.44 1.32
CA GLU A 20 -6.69 19.63 2.77
C GLU A 20 -6.18 18.38 3.48
N ASN A 21 -6.25 18.36 4.82
CA ASN A 21 -5.92 17.18 5.62
C ASN A 21 -7.14 16.28 5.86
N HIS A 22 -8.20 16.48 5.14
CA HIS A 22 -9.47 15.80 5.33
C HIS A 22 -9.92 15.12 4.04
N PRO A 23 -10.41 13.88 4.08
CA PRO A 23 -10.47 12.99 5.24
C PRO A 23 -9.10 12.53 5.73
N ASN A 24 -8.97 12.29 7.04
CA ASN A 24 -7.72 11.87 7.66
C ASN A 24 -7.54 10.36 7.52
N ILE A 25 -6.48 9.95 6.83
CA ILE A 25 -6.25 8.53 6.54
C ILE A 25 -6.00 7.70 7.82
N LEU A 26 -5.32 8.26 8.81
CA LEU A 26 -5.05 7.56 10.06
C LEU A 26 -6.33 7.28 10.83
N LYS A 27 -7.24 8.23 10.83
CA LYS A 27 -8.53 8.08 11.49
C LYS A 27 -9.37 6.99 10.81
N PHE A 28 -9.36 6.94 9.47
CA PHE A 28 -10.08 5.91 8.75
C PHE A 28 -9.47 4.52 8.97
N ALA A 29 -8.15 4.44 9.11
CA ALA A 29 -7.50 3.18 9.47
C ALA A 29 -8.02 2.68 10.83
N ASP A 30 -8.08 3.56 11.82
CA ASP A 30 -8.60 3.22 13.15
C ASP A 30 -10.06 2.79 13.09
N ILE A 31 -10.88 3.49 12.31
CA ILE A 31 -12.29 3.13 12.14
C ILE A 31 -12.43 1.73 11.53
N ALA A 32 -11.64 1.43 10.51
CA ALA A 32 -11.70 0.12 9.87
C ALA A 32 -11.31 -1.00 10.84
N ILE A 33 -10.23 -0.82 11.60
CA ILE A 33 -9.78 -1.81 12.59
C ILE A 33 -10.82 -1.98 13.70
N ASN A 34 -11.36 -0.89 14.21
CA ASN A 34 -12.38 -0.93 15.25
C ASN A 34 -13.68 -1.56 14.77
N SER A 35 -13.92 -1.56 13.47
CA SER A 35 -15.11 -2.15 12.86
C SER A 35 -14.91 -3.61 12.46
N GLY A 36 -13.74 -4.19 12.73
CA GLY A 36 -13.52 -5.62 12.53
C GLY A 36 -12.47 -5.99 11.47
N ALA A 37 -11.80 -5.02 10.84
CA ALA A 37 -10.72 -5.33 9.89
C ALA A 37 -9.53 -5.93 10.63
N ASP A 38 -8.88 -6.92 10.02
CA ASP A 38 -7.68 -7.54 10.56
C ASP A 38 -6.41 -6.77 10.17
N SER A 39 -6.45 -6.11 9.03
CA SER A 39 -5.31 -5.34 8.53
C SER A 39 -5.77 -4.21 7.61
N ILE A 40 -4.88 -3.25 7.41
CA ILE A 40 -5.09 -2.13 6.50
C ILE A 40 -4.15 -2.30 5.32
N THR A 41 -4.68 -2.20 4.11
CA THR A 41 -3.89 -2.28 2.88
C THR A 41 -3.78 -0.90 2.27
N VAL A 42 -2.55 -0.52 1.91
CA VAL A 42 -2.27 0.72 1.19
C VAL A 42 -1.29 0.43 0.07
N HIS A 43 -1.49 1.08 -1.06
CA HIS A 43 -0.61 0.97 -2.21
C HIS A 43 0.18 2.28 -2.35
N LEU A 44 1.49 2.22 -2.10
CA LEU A 44 2.37 3.35 -2.37
C LEU A 44 2.84 3.24 -3.82
N ARG A 45 2.10 3.87 -4.71
CA ARG A 45 2.43 3.87 -6.14
C ARG A 45 3.66 4.72 -6.40
N GLU A 46 4.41 4.38 -7.43
CA GLU A 46 5.58 5.19 -7.83
C GLU A 46 5.19 6.63 -8.15
N ASP A 47 4.00 6.85 -8.72
CA ASP A 47 3.53 8.18 -9.08
C ASP A 47 2.88 8.95 -7.92
N ARG A 48 2.75 8.31 -6.76
CA ARG A 48 2.18 8.92 -5.55
C ARG A 48 0.82 9.58 -5.77
N ARG A 49 -0.06 8.94 -6.58
CA ARG A 49 -1.37 9.54 -6.90
C ARG A 49 -2.33 9.59 -5.71
N HIS A 50 -2.13 8.80 -4.69
CA HIS A 50 -2.99 8.82 -3.50
C HIS A 50 -2.18 8.74 -2.21
N ILE A 51 -1.72 7.57 -1.78
CA ILE A 51 -0.89 7.41 -0.58
C ILE A 51 0.44 8.14 -0.77
N LYS A 52 0.84 8.91 0.23
CA LYS A 52 2.13 9.60 0.25
C LYS A 52 3.08 8.87 1.19
N ASP A 53 4.38 9.12 1.03
CA ASP A 53 5.41 8.50 1.86
C ASP A 53 5.18 8.78 3.35
N LEU A 54 4.72 9.98 3.68
CA LEU A 54 4.41 10.36 5.06
C LEU A 54 3.21 9.56 5.62
N ASP A 55 2.21 9.28 4.79
CA ASP A 55 1.07 8.45 5.19
C ASP A 55 1.55 7.06 5.61
N LEU A 56 2.39 6.44 4.79
CA LEU A 56 2.94 5.12 5.08
C LEU A 56 3.74 5.12 6.38
N LYS A 57 4.60 6.13 6.54
CA LYS A 57 5.41 6.26 7.74
C LYS A 57 4.55 6.33 9.00
N LYS A 58 3.51 7.15 8.97
CA LYS A 58 2.60 7.29 10.11
C LYS A 58 1.79 6.04 10.37
N LEU A 59 1.30 5.38 9.32
CA LEU A 59 0.52 4.15 9.45
C LEU A 59 1.37 3.03 10.07
N CYS A 60 2.62 2.88 9.63
CA CYS A 60 3.50 1.82 10.11
C CYS A 60 3.93 2.02 11.57
N LYS A 61 3.78 3.23 12.12
CA LYS A 61 4.05 3.51 13.53
C LYS A 61 2.87 3.15 14.45
N LYS A 62 1.70 2.91 13.88
CA LYS A 62 0.53 2.52 14.67
C LYS A 62 0.58 1.03 15.03
N LYS A 63 -0.10 0.66 16.09
CA LYS A 63 -0.19 -0.75 16.51
C LYS A 63 -1.28 -1.48 15.74
N ILE A 64 -1.20 -1.42 14.41
CA ILE A 64 -2.13 -2.10 13.51
C ILE A 64 -1.33 -2.79 12.42
N LYS A 65 -1.90 -3.83 11.83
CA LYS A 65 -1.22 -4.56 10.76
C LYS A 65 -1.38 -3.83 9.43
N ILE A 66 -0.25 -3.49 8.81
CA ILE A 66 -0.22 -2.80 7.52
C ILE A 66 0.28 -3.75 6.45
N ASN A 67 -0.47 -3.86 5.36
CA ASN A 67 -0.07 -4.55 4.16
C ASN A 67 0.25 -3.51 3.10
N LEU A 68 1.53 -3.44 2.70
CA LEU A 68 1.98 -2.49 1.69
C LEU A 68 1.98 -3.14 0.32
N GLU A 69 1.18 -2.58 -0.60
CA GLU A 69 1.27 -2.93 -2.00
C GLU A 69 2.30 -2.02 -2.65
N MET A 70 3.18 -2.57 -3.47
CA MET A 70 4.26 -1.80 -4.10
C MET A 70 4.70 -2.43 -5.41
N ALA A 71 5.28 -1.59 -6.28
CA ALA A 71 5.92 -2.07 -7.50
C ALA A 71 7.20 -2.83 -7.17
N CYS A 72 7.58 -3.74 -8.06
CA CYS A 72 8.76 -4.58 -7.91
C CYS A 72 10.02 -3.83 -8.39
N ASN A 73 10.62 -3.02 -7.52
CA ASN A 73 11.89 -2.36 -7.82
C ASN A 73 12.65 -2.03 -6.52
N ASN A 74 13.94 -1.71 -6.69
CA ASN A 74 14.83 -1.45 -5.55
C ASN A 74 14.42 -0.22 -4.74
N LYS A 75 13.90 0.81 -5.40
CA LYS A 75 13.49 2.05 -4.73
C LYS A 75 12.36 1.77 -3.74
N MET A 76 11.35 1.03 -4.19
CA MET A 76 10.21 0.68 -3.35
C MET A 76 10.62 -0.29 -2.24
N LEU A 77 11.54 -1.22 -2.55
CA LEU A 77 12.05 -2.14 -1.54
C LEU A 77 12.73 -1.40 -0.39
N LYS A 78 13.54 -0.37 -0.70
CA LYS A 78 14.20 0.43 0.33
C LYS A 78 13.17 1.17 1.21
N ILE A 79 12.10 1.66 0.61
CA ILE A 79 11.04 2.33 1.36
C ILE A 79 10.34 1.33 2.30
N ALA A 80 10.05 0.13 1.81
CA ALA A 80 9.45 -0.92 2.62
C ALA A 80 10.35 -1.30 3.80
N LEU A 81 11.64 -1.47 3.56
CA LEU A 81 12.59 -1.81 4.61
C LEU A 81 12.70 -0.72 5.69
N ARG A 82 12.57 0.54 5.30
CA ARG A 82 12.61 1.66 6.25
C ARG A 82 11.36 1.72 7.13
N ASN A 83 10.21 1.40 6.59
CA ASN A 83 8.94 1.55 7.29
C ASN A 83 8.49 0.27 8.00
N MET A 84 9.02 -0.87 7.60
CA MET A 84 8.74 -2.17 8.22
C MET A 84 7.25 -2.50 8.33
N PRO A 85 6.49 -2.46 7.21
CA PRO A 85 5.11 -2.92 7.25
C PRO A 85 5.04 -4.40 7.61
N ASN A 86 3.91 -4.86 8.11
CA ASN A 86 3.73 -6.25 8.50
C ASN A 86 3.75 -7.19 7.31
N TYR A 87 3.22 -6.74 6.16
CA TYR A 87 3.16 -7.52 4.93
C TYR A 87 3.50 -6.64 3.74
N VAL A 88 4.06 -7.24 2.70
CA VAL A 88 4.30 -6.58 1.42
C VAL A 88 3.69 -7.44 0.32
N CYS A 89 2.96 -6.80 -0.57
CA CYS A 89 2.39 -7.43 -1.75
C CYS A 89 2.94 -6.73 -2.99
N ILE A 90 3.59 -7.49 -3.86
CA ILE A 90 4.15 -6.95 -5.10
C ILE A 90 3.05 -6.90 -6.15
N VAL A 91 2.81 -5.72 -6.70
CA VAL A 91 1.74 -5.51 -7.68
C VAL A 91 2.28 -4.83 -8.93
N PRO A 92 1.68 -5.11 -10.11
CA PRO A 92 2.06 -4.41 -11.34
C PRO A 92 1.45 -2.99 -11.35
N GLU A 93 2.24 -2.01 -11.80
CA GLU A 93 1.77 -0.63 -11.97
C GLU A 93 1.86 -0.20 -13.43
N LYS A 94 2.66 -0.90 -14.22
CA LYS A 94 2.84 -0.62 -15.65
C LYS A 94 2.36 -1.82 -16.46
N ARG A 95 1.78 -1.55 -17.62
CA ARG A 95 1.24 -2.60 -18.49
C ARG A 95 2.26 -3.69 -18.81
N LYS A 96 3.53 -3.32 -19.01
CA LYS A 96 4.60 -4.27 -19.32
C LYS A 96 4.95 -5.22 -18.17
N GLU A 97 4.50 -4.94 -16.97
CA GLU A 97 4.70 -5.79 -15.80
C GLU A 97 3.61 -6.85 -15.64
N ILE A 98 2.56 -6.77 -16.46
CA ILE A 98 1.39 -7.63 -16.39
C ILE A 98 1.54 -8.78 -17.39
N THR A 99 1.17 -10.00 -16.98
CA THR A 99 1.13 -11.16 -17.88
C THR A 99 -0.12 -11.10 -18.75
N THR A 100 -0.20 -11.94 -19.80
CA THR A 100 -1.38 -12.05 -20.65
C THR A 100 -2.63 -12.46 -19.88
N GLU A 101 -2.45 -13.12 -18.74
CA GLU A 101 -3.54 -13.58 -17.88
C GLU A 101 -3.81 -12.62 -16.73
N GLY A 102 -3.11 -11.49 -16.67
CA GLY A 102 -3.15 -10.55 -15.57
C GLY A 102 -2.11 -10.88 -14.51
N GLY A 103 -1.81 -9.93 -13.65
CA GLY A 103 -0.84 -10.10 -12.58
C GLY A 103 0.58 -9.74 -12.97
N LEU A 104 1.49 -9.83 -12.00
CA LEU A 104 2.88 -9.42 -12.15
C LEU A 104 3.67 -10.43 -13.00
N ASN A 105 4.53 -9.90 -13.88
CA ASN A 105 5.44 -10.75 -14.68
C ASN A 105 6.63 -11.15 -13.80
N LEU A 106 6.53 -12.31 -13.16
CA LEU A 106 7.57 -12.81 -12.25
C LEU A 106 8.89 -13.10 -12.96
N LYS A 107 8.83 -13.60 -14.20
CA LYS A 107 10.05 -13.88 -14.97
C LYS A 107 10.85 -12.61 -15.23
N LYS A 108 10.17 -11.53 -15.61
CA LYS A 108 10.80 -10.24 -15.85
C LYS A 108 11.42 -9.63 -14.60
N ASN A 109 10.80 -9.89 -13.44
CA ASN A 109 11.21 -9.31 -12.18
C ASN A 109 12.02 -10.27 -11.30
N TYR A 110 12.45 -11.40 -11.86
CA TYR A 110 13.13 -12.46 -11.13
C TYR A 110 14.31 -11.96 -10.27
N TYR A 111 15.18 -11.15 -10.85
CA TYR A 111 16.39 -10.69 -10.14
C TYR A 111 16.06 -9.80 -8.95
N LEU A 112 14.98 -9.07 -9.02
CA LEU A 112 14.57 -8.19 -7.92
C LEU A 112 13.94 -8.98 -6.78
N LEU A 113 13.20 -10.04 -7.11
CA LEU A 113 12.50 -10.87 -6.13
C LEU A 113 13.40 -11.91 -5.47
N SER A 114 14.44 -12.31 -6.16
CA SER A 114 15.38 -13.30 -5.63
C SER A 114 16.38 -12.69 -4.65
#